data_16a7933408d0a15de40eec470b5c66c1
#
_entry.id   16a7933408d0a15de40eec470b5c66c1
#
_cell.length_a   1.000
_cell.length_b   1.000
_cell.length_c   1.000
_cell.angle_alpha   90.00
_cell.angle_beta   90.00
_cell.angle_gamma   90.00
#
_symmetry.space_group_name_H-M   'P 1'
#
loop_
_entity.id
_entity.type
_entity.pdbx_description
1 polymer ?
#
loop_
_entity_poly.entity_id
_entity_poly.type
_entity_poly.pdbx_seq_one_letter_code
_entity_poly.pdbx_strand_id
1 'polypeptide(L)'
;MSQPSARLAKRAGRPRRLSTAQVIEAAVALGLEDLTMSALAERLGVRVAVLYNYVRGRDELIGLAARHAISTQPFPQDTGQPWRDYALAYARAAYDLFRSDAQLLPLLINGKLSPAIKIDSVESWLEVMSRHHFAPDEALAILKAIDALVMGSAVLASHARSHAADYSGSVREAVKSRPAAELPLLTANLDSFAAIVDPSSWERSLQMLLDGIEAKRNVKEDRPPPLPGR
;
A
#
# COMPACT_ATOMS: atom_id res chain seq x y z
N MET A 1 -44.47 -26.15 -54.79
CA MET A 1 -43.75 -24.88 -54.94
C MET A 1 -43.18 -24.51 -53.54
N SER A 2 -41.88 -24.88 -53.29
CA SER A 2 -41.26 -24.68 -52.03
C SER A 2 -40.35 -23.45 -52.09
N GLN A 3 -40.54 -22.49 -51.19
CA GLN A 3 -39.64 -21.33 -51.06
C GLN A 3 -38.46 -21.68 -50.17
N PRO A 4 -37.23 -21.27 -50.48
CA PRO A 4 -36.08 -21.45 -49.59
C PRO A 4 -36.00 -20.31 -48.57
N SER A 5 -35.94 -20.69 -47.31
CA SER A 5 -35.74 -19.84 -46.15
C SER A 5 -34.33 -19.21 -46.20
N ALA A 6 -34.25 -17.88 -46.33
CA ALA A 6 -32.98 -17.14 -46.27
C ALA A 6 -32.50 -17.06 -44.82
N ARG A 7 -31.44 -17.79 -44.50
CA ARG A 7 -30.66 -17.63 -43.27
C ARG A 7 -29.96 -16.27 -43.29
N LEU A 8 -30.45 -15.34 -42.50
CA LEU A 8 -29.75 -14.08 -42.18
C LEU A 8 -28.44 -14.40 -41.46
N ALA A 9 -27.33 -14.26 -42.17
CA ALA A 9 -26.01 -14.32 -41.57
C ALA A 9 -25.86 -13.14 -40.60
N LYS A 10 -25.72 -13.48 -39.31
CA LYS A 10 -25.42 -12.53 -38.22
C LYS A 10 -24.09 -11.83 -38.55
N ARG A 11 -24.14 -10.56 -38.96
CA ARG A 11 -22.96 -9.73 -39.18
C ARG A 11 -22.15 -9.72 -37.90
N ALA A 12 -21.00 -10.37 -37.91
CA ALA A 12 -20.00 -10.25 -36.85
C ALA A 12 -19.56 -8.79 -36.78
N GLY A 13 -19.93 -8.11 -35.68
CA GLY A 13 -19.49 -6.75 -35.42
C GLY A 13 -17.94 -6.69 -35.44
N ARG A 14 -17.43 -5.57 -35.97
CA ARG A 14 -15.97 -5.28 -36.00
C ARG A 14 -15.36 -5.62 -34.64
N PRO A 15 -14.29 -6.44 -34.55
CA PRO A 15 -13.70 -6.79 -33.29
C PRO A 15 -13.40 -5.52 -32.50
N ARG A 16 -13.86 -5.43 -31.24
CA ARG A 16 -13.50 -4.31 -30.35
C ARG A 16 -11.99 -4.25 -30.30
N ARG A 17 -11.40 -3.16 -30.77
CA ARG A 17 -9.97 -2.94 -30.65
C ARG A 17 -9.63 -2.90 -29.16
N LEU A 18 -8.79 -3.82 -28.70
CA LEU A 18 -8.23 -3.82 -27.37
C LEU A 18 -7.50 -2.47 -27.15
N SER A 19 -7.63 -1.89 -25.96
CA SER A 19 -6.92 -0.66 -25.58
C SER A 19 -5.84 -0.97 -24.52
N THR A 20 -4.85 -0.11 -24.41
CA THR A 20 -3.83 -0.21 -23.34
C THR A 20 -4.47 -0.20 -21.95
N ALA A 21 -5.50 0.62 -21.74
CA ALA A 21 -6.25 0.66 -20.48
C ALA A 21 -6.86 -0.70 -20.16
N GLN A 22 -7.53 -1.34 -21.10
CA GLN A 22 -8.11 -2.68 -20.90
C GLN A 22 -7.06 -3.75 -20.62
N VAL A 23 -5.87 -3.65 -21.22
CA VAL A 23 -4.74 -4.55 -20.93
C VAL A 23 -4.27 -4.38 -19.49
N ILE A 24 -4.12 -3.13 -19.04
CA ILE A 24 -3.69 -2.79 -17.68
C ILE A 24 -4.75 -3.21 -16.65
N GLU A 25 -6.01 -2.88 -16.86
CA GLU A 25 -7.13 -3.27 -15.98
C GLU A 25 -7.23 -4.80 -15.82
N ALA A 26 -7.10 -5.53 -16.94
CA ALA A 26 -7.11 -6.98 -16.91
C ALA A 26 -5.88 -7.56 -16.19
N ALA A 27 -4.71 -6.91 -16.29
CA ALA A 27 -3.50 -7.29 -15.57
C ALA A 27 -3.64 -7.08 -14.06
N VAL A 28 -4.20 -5.94 -13.62
CA VAL A 28 -4.50 -5.67 -12.21
C VAL A 28 -5.50 -6.70 -11.66
N ALA A 29 -6.53 -7.01 -12.42
CA ALA A 29 -7.56 -7.98 -12.01
C ALA A 29 -7.06 -9.45 -11.96
N LEU A 30 -5.89 -9.76 -12.54
CA LEU A 30 -5.20 -11.05 -12.37
C LEU A 30 -4.35 -11.09 -11.09
N GLY A 31 -3.98 -9.94 -10.55
CA GLY A 31 -2.96 -9.80 -9.52
C GLY A 31 -1.54 -9.87 -10.08
N LEU A 32 -0.62 -9.09 -9.51
CA LEU A 32 0.75 -8.99 -10.04
C LEU A 32 1.57 -10.28 -9.86
N GLU A 33 1.22 -11.09 -8.87
CA GLU A 33 1.88 -12.37 -8.58
C GLU A 33 1.67 -13.37 -9.70
N ASP A 34 0.42 -13.56 -10.13
CA ASP A 34 0.02 -14.52 -11.16
C ASP A 34 0.14 -13.95 -12.59
N LEU A 35 0.57 -12.69 -12.72
CA LEU A 35 0.62 -12.00 -13.97
C LEU A 35 1.67 -12.57 -14.92
N THR A 36 1.22 -13.30 -15.91
CA THR A 36 2.02 -13.76 -17.06
C THR A 36 1.41 -13.27 -18.36
N MET A 37 2.22 -13.17 -19.42
CA MET A 37 1.71 -12.80 -20.75
C MET A 37 0.68 -13.82 -21.26
N SER A 38 0.82 -15.10 -20.90
CA SER A 38 -0.12 -16.15 -21.30
C SER A 38 -1.44 -16.05 -20.55
N ALA A 39 -1.43 -15.90 -19.22
CA ALA A 39 -2.63 -15.75 -18.42
C ALA A 39 -3.43 -14.49 -18.82
N LEU A 40 -2.72 -13.39 -19.10
CA LEU A 40 -3.37 -12.17 -19.58
C LEU A 40 -3.99 -12.32 -20.95
N ALA A 41 -3.30 -12.99 -21.88
CA ALA A 41 -3.81 -13.27 -23.23
C ALA A 41 -5.08 -14.14 -23.18
N GLU A 42 -5.07 -15.18 -22.35
CA GLU A 42 -6.21 -16.04 -22.10
C GLU A 42 -7.41 -15.25 -21.55
N ARG A 43 -7.19 -14.45 -20.50
CA ARG A 43 -8.22 -13.60 -19.90
C ARG A 43 -8.85 -12.62 -20.88
N LEU A 44 -8.05 -12.06 -21.80
CA LEU A 44 -8.51 -11.09 -22.81
C LEU A 44 -9.04 -11.75 -24.06
N GLY A 45 -8.94 -13.08 -24.21
CA GLY A 45 -9.36 -13.83 -25.40
C GLY A 45 -8.55 -13.47 -26.64
N VAL A 46 -7.26 -13.14 -26.47
CA VAL A 46 -6.34 -12.78 -27.56
C VAL A 46 -5.11 -13.69 -27.61
N ARG A 47 -4.35 -13.63 -28.69
CA ARG A 47 -3.04 -14.31 -28.75
C ARG A 47 -1.99 -13.47 -28.00
N VAL A 48 -1.01 -14.12 -27.35
CA VAL A 48 0.10 -13.46 -26.65
C VAL A 48 0.80 -12.43 -27.54
N ALA A 49 0.99 -12.74 -28.83
CA ALA A 49 1.59 -11.80 -29.80
C ALA A 49 0.84 -10.46 -29.92
N VAL A 50 -0.46 -10.42 -29.65
CA VAL A 50 -1.25 -9.18 -29.69
C VAL A 50 -0.89 -8.26 -28.53
N LEU A 51 -0.54 -8.80 -27.35
CA LEU A 51 -0.16 -8.02 -26.19
C LEU A 51 1.13 -7.21 -26.40
N TYR A 52 2.04 -7.72 -27.25
CA TYR A 52 3.29 -7.02 -27.58
C TYR A 52 3.08 -5.73 -28.40
N ASN A 53 1.87 -5.49 -28.90
CA ASN A 53 1.50 -4.18 -29.49
C ASN A 53 1.22 -3.10 -28.41
N TYR A 54 1.07 -3.49 -27.14
CA TYR A 54 0.69 -2.61 -26.02
C TYR A 54 1.79 -2.49 -24.98
N VAL A 55 2.62 -3.55 -24.80
CA VAL A 55 3.69 -3.61 -23.81
C VAL A 55 4.88 -4.38 -24.39
N ARG A 56 6.09 -4.00 -24.00
CA ARG A 56 7.32 -4.65 -24.48
C ARG A 56 7.55 -6.04 -23.88
N GLY A 57 6.89 -6.34 -22.76
CA GLY A 57 7.02 -7.60 -22.05
C GLY A 57 6.38 -7.57 -20.68
N ARG A 58 6.59 -8.68 -19.93
CA ARG A 58 6.02 -8.88 -18.60
C ARG A 58 6.43 -7.78 -17.60
N ASP A 59 7.70 -7.38 -17.59
CA ASP A 59 8.21 -6.41 -16.61
C ASP A 59 7.59 -5.01 -16.81
N GLU A 60 7.42 -4.57 -18.04
CA GLU A 60 6.70 -3.32 -18.33
C GLU A 60 5.23 -3.41 -17.94
N LEU A 61 4.59 -4.54 -18.24
CA LEU A 61 3.20 -4.81 -17.89
C LEU A 61 3.00 -4.75 -16.37
N ILE A 62 3.86 -5.41 -15.60
CA ILE A 62 3.85 -5.36 -14.12
C ILE A 62 4.00 -3.92 -13.64
N GLY A 63 4.95 -3.17 -14.18
CA GLY A 63 5.14 -1.76 -13.81
C GLY A 63 3.93 -0.87 -14.13
N LEU A 64 3.25 -1.11 -15.24
CA LEU A 64 2.03 -0.40 -15.62
C LEU A 64 0.85 -0.78 -14.73
N ALA A 65 0.67 -2.06 -14.46
CA ALA A 65 -0.39 -2.57 -13.59
C ALA A 65 -0.21 -2.09 -12.15
N ALA A 66 1.01 -2.13 -11.62
CA ALA A 66 1.32 -1.63 -10.29
C ALA A 66 1.04 -0.12 -10.16
N ARG A 67 1.45 0.69 -11.15
CA ARG A 67 1.13 2.13 -11.17
C ARG A 67 -0.38 2.36 -11.19
N HIS A 68 -1.11 1.61 -12.00
CA HIS A 68 -2.56 1.72 -12.06
C HIS A 68 -3.21 1.34 -10.72
N ALA A 69 -2.82 0.24 -10.11
CA ALA A 69 -3.32 -0.21 -8.81
C ALA A 69 -3.11 0.87 -7.73
N ILE A 70 -1.93 1.50 -7.68
CA ILE A 70 -1.62 2.56 -6.72
C ILE A 70 -2.41 3.84 -7.03
N SER A 71 -2.50 4.25 -8.30
CA SER A 71 -3.21 5.48 -8.70
C SER A 71 -4.73 5.39 -8.54
N THR A 72 -5.28 4.17 -8.55
CA THR A 72 -6.71 3.92 -8.36
C THR A 72 -7.08 3.54 -6.93
N GLN A 73 -6.09 3.42 -6.04
CA GLN A 73 -6.36 3.15 -4.62
C GLN A 73 -7.20 4.29 -4.03
N PRO A 74 -8.31 3.97 -3.36
CA PRO A 74 -9.13 4.98 -2.70
C PRO A 74 -8.43 5.46 -1.41
N PHE A 75 -7.54 6.43 -1.56
CA PHE A 75 -7.01 7.15 -0.40
C PHE A 75 -8.10 8.03 0.22
N PRO A 76 -8.02 8.30 1.54
CA PRO A 76 -9.03 9.06 2.23
C PRO A 76 -9.21 10.44 1.59
N GLN A 77 -10.45 10.81 1.38
CA GLN A 77 -10.81 12.15 0.93
C GLN A 77 -10.85 13.09 2.14
N ASP A 78 -10.58 14.35 1.86
CA ASP A 78 -10.77 15.38 2.84
C ASP A 78 -12.25 15.72 3.03
N THR A 79 -12.73 15.49 4.23
CA THR A 79 -14.11 15.77 4.65
C THR A 79 -14.18 16.80 5.79
N GLY A 80 -13.06 17.49 6.06
CA GLY A 80 -12.91 18.40 7.20
C GLY A 80 -12.65 17.68 8.53
N GLN A 81 -12.27 16.40 8.49
CA GLN A 81 -11.93 15.61 9.68
C GLN A 81 -10.65 16.13 10.35
N PRO A 82 -10.43 15.83 11.65
CA PRO A 82 -9.17 16.08 12.31
C PRO A 82 -7.99 15.47 11.56
N TRP A 83 -6.84 16.15 11.56
CA TRP A 83 -5.62 15.67 10.88
C TRP A 83 -5.20 14.25 11.31
N ARG A 84 -5.42 13.94 12.59
CA ARG A 84 -5.10 12.62 13.16
C ARG A 84 -5.95 11.50 12.53
N ASP A 85 -7.25 11.76 12.35
CA ASP A 85 -8.17 10.79 11.75
C ASP A 85 -7.83 10.59 10.26
N TYR A 86 -7.47 11.68 9.57
CA TYR A 86 -6.99 11.61 8.20
C TYR A 86 -5.70 10.81 8.09
N ALA A 87 -4.73 11.04 8.97
CA ALA A 87 -3.46 10.32 9.01
C ALA A 87 -3.65 8.82 9.28
N LEU A 88 -4.56 8.45 10.19
CA LEU A 88 -4.93 7.06 10.47
C LEU A 88 -5.58 6.40 9.25
N ALA A 89 -6.52 7.08 8.61
CA ALA A 89 -7.18 6.57 7.41
C ALA A 89 -6.19 6.40 6.24
N TYR A 90 -5.28 7.36 6.04
CA TYR A 90 -4.21 7.27 5.05
C TYR A 90 -3.30 6.06 5.30
N ALA A 91 -2.83 5.89 6.53
CA ALA A 91 -1.96 4.79 6.89
C ALA A 91 -2.62 3.41 6.67
N ARG A 92 -3.91 3.29 7.01
CA ARG A 92 -4.69 2.06 6.77
C ARG A 92 -4.84 1.79 5.28
N ALA A 93 -5.22 2.78 4.48
CA ALA A 93 -5.34 2.63 3.04
C ALA A 93 -4.00 2.22 2.39
N ALA A 94 -2.89 2.82 2.81
CA ALA A 94 -1.56 2.46 2.35
C ALA A 94 -1.15 1.03 2.78
N TYR A 95 -1.45 0.63 4.02
CA TYR A 95 -1.18 -0.72 4.51
C TYR A 95 -1.99 -1.77 3.74
N ASP A 96 -3.28 -1.52 3.54
CA ASP A 96 -4.18 -2.44 2.83
C ASP A 96 -3.76 -2.61 1.37
N LEU A 97 -3.29 -1.55 0.71
CA LEU A 97 -2.74 -1.61 -0.64
C LEU A 97 -1.57 -2.62 -0.71
N PHE A 98 -0.59 -2.50 0.17
CA PHE A 98 0.57 -3.40 0.20
C PHE A 98 0.22 -4.80 0.70
N ARG A 99 -0.80 -4.93 1.52
CA ARG A 99 -1.30 -6.22 1.99
C ARG A 99 -2.08 -6.97 0.92
N SER A 100 -2.81 -6.27 0.06
CA SER A 100 -3.65 -6.86 -0.99
C SER A 100 -2.86 -7.42 -2.15
N ASP A 101 -1.68 -6.84 -2.44
CA ASP A 101 -0.80 -7.31 -3.51
C ASP A 101 0.66 -7.40 -3.03
N ALA A 102 1.09 -8.63 -2.73
CA ALA A 102 2.44 -8.91 -2.22
C ALA A 102 3.57 -8.50 -3.18
N GLN A 103 3.28 -8.32 -4.47
CA GLN A 103 4.28 -7.93 -5.47
C GLN A 103 4.57 -6.43 -5.51
N LEU A 104 3.70 -5.58 -4.93
CA LEU A 104 3.92 -4.13 -4.89
C LEU A 104 5.15 -3.75 -4.06
N LEU A 105 5.36 -4.42 -2.92
CA LEU A 105 6.50 -4.16 -2.04
C LEU A 105 7.85 -4.44 -2.72
N PRO A 106 8.11 -5.61 -3.33
CA PRO A 106 9.33 -5.87 -4.07
C PRO A 106 9.58 -4.86 -5.19
N LEU A 107 8.55 -4.44 -5.92
CA LEU A 107 8.68 -3.44 -6.99
C LEU A 107 9.11 -2.07 -6.44
N LEU A 108 8.57 -1.69 -5.29
CA LEU A 108 8.92 -0.43 -4.64
C LEU A 108 10.34 -0.47 -4.06
N ILE A 109 10.69 -1.52 -3.32
CA ILE A 109 12.01 -1.69 -2.69
C ILE A 109 13.13 -1.76 -3.74
N ASN A 110 12.88 -2.44 -4.86
CA ASN A 110 13.84 -2.58 -5.95
C ASN A 110 13.88 -1.37 -6.90
N GLY A 111 13.20 -0.27 -6.58
CA GLY A 111 13.20 0.96 -7.39
C GLY A 111 12.51 0.82 -8.75
N LYS A 112 11.74 -0.25 -8.97
CA LYS A 112 10.97 -0.44 -10.22
C LYS A 112 9.72 0.45 -10.29
N LEU A 113 9.29 1.00 -9.17
CA LEU A 113 8.23 2.01 -9.07
C LEU A 113 8.84 3.37 -8.74
N SER A 114 8.55 4.37 -9.56
CA SER A 114 8.98 5.74 -9.29
C SER A 114 8.23 6.32 -8.07
N PRO A 115 8.91 7.07 -7.17
CA PRO A 115 8.24 7.83 -6.12
C PRO A 115 7.17 8.80 -6.65
N ALA A 116 7.31 9.27 -7.89
CA ALA A 116 6.35 10.15 -8.55
C ALA A 116 4.93 9.56 -8.66
N ILE A 117 4.76 8.26 -8.44
CA ILE A 117 3.46 7.59 -8.43
C ILE A 117 2.52 8.09 -7.32
N LYS A 118 3.08 8.75 -6.30
CA LYS A 118 2.35 9.27 -5.13
C LYS A 118 2.06 10.78 -5.21
N ILE A 119 2.38 11.47 -6.31
CA ILE A 119 2.29 12.94 -6.38
C ILE A 119 0.90 13.43 -5.96
N ASP A 120 -0.17 12.84 -6.49
CA ASP A 120 -1.54 13.27 -6.19
C ASP A 120 -1.90 13.05 -4.71
N SER A 121 -1.47 11.94 -4.12
CA SER A 121 -1.71 11.67 -2.70
C SER A 121 -0.86 12.56 -1.78
N VAL A 122 0.33 12.97 -2.21
CA VAL A 122 1.17 13.92 -1.47
C VAL A 122 0.55 15.33 -1.49
N GLU A 123 0.02 15.76 -2.63
CA GLU A 123 -0.68 17.05 -2.73
C GLU A 123 -1.90 17.08 -1.81
N SER A 124 -2.78 16.09 -1.88
CA SER A 124 -3.93 15.97 -0.99
C SER A 124 -3.53 15.94 0.50
N TRP A 125 -2.42 15.26 0.83
CA TRP A 125 -1.86 15.26 2.18
C TRP A 125 -1.48 16.67 2.64
N LEU A 126 -0.74 17.41 1.80
CA LEU A 126 -0.31 18.77 2.11
C LEU A 126 -1.48 19.73 2.28
N GLU A 127 -2.53 19.61 1.45
CA GLU A 127 -3.76 20.40 1.56
C GLU A 127 -4.44 20.20 2.92
N VAL A 128 -4.62 18.94 3.35
CA VAL A 128 -5.23 18.62 4.65
C VAL A 128 -4.36 19.16 5.79
N MET A 129 -3.07 18.85 5.78
CA MET A 129 -2.16 19.24 6.85
C MET A 129 -2.02 20.77 6.97
N SER A 130 -2.02 21.47 5.84
CA SER A 130 -2.00 22.96 5.82
C SER A 130 -3.20 23.56 6.54
N ARG A 131 -4.41 23.01 6.38
CA ARG A 131 -5.61 23.49 7.09
C ARG A 131 -5.53 23.30 8.58
N HIS A 132 -4.75 22.32 9.02
CA HIS A 132 -4.44 22.08 10.42
C HIS A 132 -3.16 22.79 10.88
N HIS A 133 -2.71 23.81 10.14
CA HIS A 133 -1.58 24.67 10.47
C HIS A 133 -0.23 23.94 10.63
N PHE A 134 -0.01 22.83 9.89
CA PHE A 134 1.31 22.22 9.77
C PHE A 134 2.13 22.96 8.71
N ALA A 135 3.41 23.19 9.00
CA ALA A 135 4.35 23.63 7.98
C ALA A 135 4.57 22.52 6.94
N PRO A 136 4.79 22.84 5.65
CA PRO A 136 4.91 21.83 4.60
C PRO A 136 6.03 20.79 4.84
N ASP A 137 7.16 21.22 5.38
CA ASP A 137 8.29 20.35 5.75
C ASP A 137 7.93 19.41 6.90
N GLU A 138 7.20 19.88 7.91
CA GLU A 138 6.68 19.05 9.01
C GLU A 138 5.65 18.04 8.48
N ALA A 139 4.72 18.47 7.63
CA ALA A 139 3.73 17.59 7.01
C ALA A 139 4.36 16.48 6.19
N LEU A 140 5.39 16.80 5.38
CA LEU A 140 6.13 15.81 4.60
C LEU A 140 6.96 14.87 5.48
N ALA A 141 7.54 15.35 6.58
CA ALA A 141 8.25 14.51 7.53
C ALA A 141 7.31 13.50 8.21
N ILE A 142 6.10 13.93 8.56
CA ILE A 142 5.06 13.05 9.13
C ILE A 142 4.65 11.98 8.11
N LEU A 143 4.37 12.39 6.87
CA LEU A 143 4.03 11.47 5.79
C LEU A 143 5.11 10.41 5.60
N LYS A 144 6.38 10.83 5.56
CA LYS A 144 7.52 9.92 5.43
C LYS A 144 7.61 8.94 6.60
N ALA A 145 7.36 9.38 7.83
CA ALA A 145 7.39 8.52 9.01
C ALA A 145 6.26 7.47 8.96
N ILE A 146 5.05 7.87 8.57
CA ILE A 146 3.91 6.97 8.37
C ILE A 146 4.20 5.95 7.26
N ASP A 147 4.70 6.40 6.11
CA ASP A 147 5.06 5.52 4.99
C ASP A 147 6.11 4.47 5.42
N ALA A 148 7.15 4.88 6.14
CA ALA A 148 8.19 3.97 6.61
C ALA A 148 7.64 2.91 7.57
N LEU A 149 6.77 3.32 8.50
CA LEU A 149 6.11 2.41 9.44
C LEU A 149 5.21 1.41 8.72
N VAL A 150 4.36 1.90 7.82
CA VAL A 150 3.42 1.09 7.04
C VAL A 150 4.17 0.10 6.15
N MET A 151 5.17 0.56 5.41
CA MET A 151 5.96 -0.30 4.52
C MET A 151 6.71 -1.38 5.30
N GLY A 152 7.37 -1.03 6.40
CA GLY A 152 8.06 -1.99 7.25
C GLY A 152 7.11 -3.06 7.79
N SER A 153 5.96 -2.65 8.27
CA SER A 153 4.93 -3.57 8.79
C SER A 153 4.33 -4.46 7.71
N ALA A 154 4.10 -3.92 6.51
CA ALA A 154 3.57 -4.69 5.38
C ALA A 154 4.59 -5.73 4.86
N VAL A 155 5.90 -5.40 4.88
CA VAL A 155 6.98 -6.36 4.56
C VAL A 155 6.97 -7.51 5.55
N LEU A 156 6.94 -7.22 6.86
CA LEU A 156 6.89 -8.24 7.90
C LEU A 156 5.63 -9.12 7.79
N ALA A 157 4.49 -8.51 7.54
CA ALA A 157 3.22 -9.23 7.36
C ALA A 157 3.23 -10.11 6.09
N SER A 158 3.83 -9.64 5.00
CA SER A 158 4.01 -10.43 3.78
C SER A 158 4.92 -11.63 4.02
N HIS A 159 6.05 -11.40 4.69
CA HIS A 159 6.98 -12.47 5.05
C HIS A 159 6.33 -13.52 5.95
N ALA A 160 5.58 -13.09 6.98
CA ALA A 160 4.87 -14.00 7.87
C ALA A 160 3.86 -14.89 7.11
N ARG A 161 3.10 -14.32 6.18
CA ARG A 161 2.15 -15.08 5.36
C ARG A 161 2.86 -16.09 4.43
N SER A 162 3.90 -15.65 3.74
CA SER A 162 4.61 -16.48 2.75
C SER A 162 5.32 -17.68 3.37
N HIS A 163 5.71 -17.59 4.65
CA HIS A 163 6.45 -18.64 5.35
C HIS A 163 5.63 -19.32 6.45
N ALA A 164 4.33 -18.99 6.57
CA ALA A 164 3.49 -19.44 7.69
C ALA A 164 4.17 -19.23 9.05
N ALA A 165 4.91 -18.10 9.19
CA ALA A 165 5.74 -17.84 10.36
C ALA A 165 4.88 -17.37 11.54
N ASP A 166 4.98 -18.10 12.64
CA ASP A 166 4.45 -17.68 13.94
C ASP A 166 5.55 -16.95 14.72
N TYR A 167 5.64 -15.63 14.53
CA TYR A 167 6.62 -14.80 15.23
C TYR A 167 6.38 -14.80 16.75
N SER A 168 5.14 -14.72 17.19
CA SER A 168 4.79 -14.69 18.61
C SER A 168 5.11 -16.01 19.28
N GLY A 169 4.79 -17.14 18.67
CA GLY A 169 5.13 -18.46 19.15
C GLY A 169 6.64 -18.70 19.20
N SER A 170 7.36 -18.34 18.13
CA SER A 170 8.82 -18.47 18.06
C SER A 170 9.54 -17.67 19.13
N VAL A 171 9.09 -16.44 19.40
CA VAL A 171 9.65 -15.62 20.50
C VAL A 171 9.39 -16.24 21.85
N ARG A 172 8.17 -16.73 22.12
CA ARG A 172 7.84 -17.41 23.37
C ARG A 172 8.69 -18.64 23.59
N GLU A 173 8.90 -19.44 22.57
CA GLU A 173 9.75 -20.63 22.63
C GLU A 173 11.22 -20.24 22.88
N ALA A 174 11.75 -19.28 22.14
CA ALA A 174 13.11 -18.82 22.30
C ALA A 174 13.39 -18.26 23.69
N VAL A 175 12.48 -17.50 24.28
CA VAL A 175 12.64 -16.99 25.65
C VAL A 175 12.53 -18.12 26.68
N LYS A 176 11.58 -19.04 26.53
CA LYS A 176 11.39 -20.18 27.45
C LYS A 176 12.53 -21.20 27.40
N SER A 177 13.26 -21.29 26.29
CA SER A 177 14.40 -22.19 26.15
C SER A 177 15.65 -21.74 26.92
N ARG A 178 15.63 -20.53 27.49
CA ARG A 178 16.77 -19.96 28.28
C ARG A 178 16.39 -19.82 29.75
N PRO A 179 17.39 -19.92 30.67
CA PRO A 179 17.16 -19.67 32.08
C PRO A 179 16.58 -18.27 32.33
N ALA A 180 15.51 -18.18 33.14
CA ALA A 180 14.84 -16.90 33.41
C ALA A 180 15.80 -15.85 34.03
N ALA A 181 16.84 -16.31 34.76
CA ALA A 181 17.87 -15.43 35.32
C ALA A 181 18.73 -14.72 34.25
N GLU A 182 18.83 -15.26 33.04
CA GLU A 182 19.55 -14.61 31.94
C GLU A 182 18.71 -13.52 31.23
N LEU A 183 17.39 -13.66 31.28
CA LEU A 183 16.46 -12.77 30.58
C LEU A 183 15.33 -12.27 31.51
N PRO A 184 15.66 -11.68 32.67
CA PRO A 184 14.66 -11.38 33.71
C PRO A 184 13.59 -10.40 33.21
N LEU A 185 13.96 -9.36 32.44
CA LEU A 185 13.03 -8.36 31.91
C LEU A 185 12.19 -8.92 30.79
N LEU A 186 12.76 -9.70 29.87
CA LEU A 186 12.00 -10.34 28.79
C LEU A 186 11.04 -11.38 29.32
N THR A 187 11.45 -12.18 30.29
CA THR A 187 10.60 -13.19 30.94
C THR A 187 9.40 -12.54 31.62
N ALA A 188 9.62 -11.44 32.34
CA ALA A 188 8.56 -10.69 33.01
C ALA A 188 7.60 -9.98 32.04
N ASN A 189 8.04 -9.69 30.79
CA ASN A 189 7.26 -8.96 29.78
C ASN A 189 7.02 -9.78 28.51
N LEU A 190 7.05 -11.11 28.60
CA LEU A 190 7.00 -12.01 27.45
C LEU A 190 5.76 -11.82 26.60
N ASP A 191 4.60 -11.65 27.21
CA ASP A 191 3.34 -11.45 26.48
C ASP A 191 3.32 -10.13 25.71
N SER A 192 3.83 -9.07 26.33
CA SER A 192 3.97 -7.77 25.69
C SER A 192 4.95 -7.81 24.52
N PHE A 193 6.07 -8.52 24.67
CA PHE A 193 7.05 -8.68 23.61
C PHE A 193 6.49 -9.53 22.45
N ALA A 194 5.84 -10.65 22.74
CA ALA A 194 5.20 -11.47 21.74
C ALA A 194 4.11 -10.72 20.94
N ALA A 195 3.36 -9.82 21.60
CA ALA A 195 2.39 -8.97 20.94
C ALA A 195 3.03 -7.90 20.03
N ILE A 196 4.20 -7.37 20.39
CA ILE A 196 4.88 -6.35 19.58
C ILE A 196 5.48 -6.94 18.31
N VAL A 197 6.00 -8.17 18.36
CA VAL A 197 6.58 -8.82 17.16
C VAL A 197 5.54 -9.32 16.18
N ASP A 198 4.25 -9.32 16.55
CA ASP A 198 3.16 -9.62 15.62
C ASP A 198 3.03 -8.51 14.57
N PRO A 199 3.10 -8.83 13.27
CA PRO A 199 2.99 -7.83 12.20
C PRO A 199 1.67 -7.05 12.20
N SER A 200 0.61 -7.54 12.86
CA SER A 200 -0.67 -6.84 12.98
C SER A 200 -0.65 -5.70 14.01
N SER A 201 0.39 -5.63 14.84
CA SER A 201 0.50 -4.63 15.92
C SER A 201 0.89 -3.21 15.46
N TRP A 202 1.09 -2.99 14.17
CA TRP A 202 1.59 -1.73 13.59
C TRP A 202 0.73 -0.51 13.92
N GLU A 203 -0.59 -0.65 14.06
CA GLU A 203 -1.47 0.46 14.42
C GLU A 203 -1.13 1.05 15.80
N ARG A 204 -0.68 0.23 16.74
CA ARG A 204 -0.22 0.71 18.05
C ARG A 204 1.00 1.63 17.91
N SER A 205 1.96 1.25 17.07
CA SER A 205 3.14 2.08 16.79
C SER A 205 2.76 3.38 16.09
N LEU A 206 1.77 3.34 15.19
CA LEU A 206 1.23 4.53 14.55
C LEU A 206 0.56 5.46 15.57
N GLN A 207 -0.24 4.93 16.50
CA GLN A 207 -0.84 5.74 17.58
C GLN A 207 0.24 6.46 18.40
N MET A 208 1.28 5.75 18.82
CA MET A 208 2.40 6.35 19.56
C MET A 208 3.10 7.47 18.77
N LEU A 209 3.28 7.29 17.46
CA LEU A 209 3.83 8.33 16.59
C LEU A 209 2.93 9.57 16.57
N LEU A 210 1.63 9.39 16.38
CA LEU A 210 0.67 10.49 16.29
C LEU A 210 0.52 11.20 17.64
N ASP A 211 0.52 10.47 18.76
CA ASP A 211 0.52 11.03 20.13
C ASP A 211 1.76 11.91 20.36
N GLY A 212 2.92 11.47 19.92
CA GLY A 212 4.16 12.24 20.02
C GLY A 212 4.13 13.54 19.19
N ILE A 213 3.53 13.51 18.00
CA ILE A 213 3.36 14.68 17.14
C ILE A 213 2.41 15.68 17.82
N GLU A 214 1.27 15.22 18.34
CA GLU A 214 0.28 16.04 19.01
C GLU A 214 0.85 16.69 20.27
N ALA A 215 1.56 15.93 21.12
CA ALA A 215 2.22 16.47 22.30
C ALA A 215 3.25 17.57 21.97
N LYS A 216 4.04 17.37 20.88
CA LYS A 216 5.00 18.37 20.41
C LYS A 216 4.33 19.67 19.93
N ARG A 217 3.16 19.57 19.34
CA ARG A 217 2.39 20.73 18.87
C ARG A 217 1.83 21.53 20.05
N ASN A 218 1.22 20.85 21.01
CA ASN A 218 0.66 21.51 22.22
C ASN A 218 1.72 22.32 22.96
N VAL A 219 2.97 21.77 23.06
CA VAL A 219 4.11 22.48 23.67
C VAL A 219 4.51 23.73 22.86
N LYS A 220 4.36 23.72 21.53
CA LYS A 220 4.67 24.88 20.67
C LYS A 220 3.62 25.98 20.84
N GLU A 221 2.35 25.62 20.97
CA GLU A 221 1.23 26.56 21.14
C GLU A 221 1.25 27.24 22.52
N ASP A 222 1.66 26.54 23.56
CA ASP A 222 1.81 27.07 24.92
C ASP A 222 3.05 27.96 25.12
N ARG A 223 3.93 28.07 24.13
CA ARG A 223 5.14 28.88 24.26
C ARG A 223 4.80 30.37 24.10
N PRO A 224 5.07 31.21 25.14
CA PRO A 224 4.81 32.63 25.03
C PRO A 224 5.58 33.25 23.86
N PRO A 225 5.01 34.23 23.17
CA PRO A 225 5.68 34.93 22.08
C PRO A 225 7.04 35.48 22.55
N PRO A 226 8.08 35.46 21.66
CA PRO A 226 9.37 36.03 22.04
C PRO A 226 9.19 37.47 22.44
N LEU A 227 9.80 37.87 23.59
CA LEU A 227 9.78 39.23 24.05
C LEU A 227 10.30 40.16 22.93
N PRO A 228 9.62 41.27 22.64
CA PRO A 228 10.13 42.22 21.63
C PRO A 228 11.52 42.65 22.06
N GLY A 229 12.46 42.49 21.13
CA GLY A 229 13.87 42.78 21.34
C GLY A 229 14.06 44.21 21.86
N ARG A 230 14.90 44.33 22.90
CA ARG A 230 15.43 45.60 23.36
C ARG A 230 16.44 46.15 22.38
#